data_684127825029e9aa8231281776198cf9
#
_entry.id   684127825029e9aa8231281776198cf9
#
_cell.length_a   1.000
_cell.length_b   1.000
_cell.length_c   1.000
_cell.angle_alpha   90.00
_cell.angle_beta   90.00
_cell.angle_gamma   90.00
#
_symmetry.space_group_name_H-M   'P 1'
#
loop_
_entity.id
_entity.type
_entity.pdbx_description
1 polymer ?
#
loop_
_entity_poly.entity_id
_entity_poly.type
_entity_poly.pdbx_seq_one_letter_code
_entity_poly.pdbx_strand_id
1 'polypeptide(L)'
;VCRAVVEGRDALLVMPTGAGKSLCYQLPGLARAGTTLVVSPLIALMEDQVAKMKALGLSAERIHSGRDRAASRQVCLDYLAGKLDFLFIAPERLSVPGFPEMLAKRTPALVAVDEAHCISHWGHDFRPDYRLLGGRLPSLRPAPVIALTATATPRVQDDVAAQLGMTNAGRFIHGFRRTNLAVEVAEAPPSRREGLVKEVLADPARRPAIVYTPTRKEATALAGELAKTLHAVAYHAGMTARDRDDVQARFLDGRAEVIVATIAFGMGIDKPNVRT
;
A
#
# COMPACT_ATOMS: atom_id res chain seq x y z
N VAL A 1 6.50 7.20 -17.57
CA VAL A 1 5.92 5.93 -17.11
C VAL A 1 4.65 5.63 -17.93
N CYS A 2 3.56 6.41 -17.76
CA CYS A 2 2.26 6.12 -18.38
C CYS A 2 2.36 5.86 -19.91
N ARG A 3 3.10 6.70 -20.66
CA ARG A 3 3.30 6.49 -22.10
C ARG A 3 3.93 5.11 -22.39
N ALA A 4 4.98 4.73 -21.68
CA ALA A 4 5.64 3.43 -21.85
C ALA A 4 4.68 2.25 -21.65
N VAL A 5 3.84 2.33 -20.63
CA VAL A 5 2.84 1.28 -20.30
C VAL A 5 1.72 1.25 -21.34
N VAL A 6 1.23 2.41 -21.80
CA VAL A 6 0.23 2.49 -22.89
C VAL A 6 0.78 1.86 -24.18
N GLU A 7 2.04 2.08 -24.49
CA GLU A 7 2.75 1.48 -25.63
C GLU A 7 3.04 -0.03 -25.47
N GLY A 8 2.62 -0.64 -24.36
CA GLY A 8 2.78 -2.08 -24.09
C GLY A 8 4.14 -2.48 -23.49
N ARG A 9 4.94 -1.51 -23.05
CA ARG A 9 6.23 -1.79 -22.39
C ARG A 9 6.07 -1.99 -20.89
N ASP A 10 6.81 -2.93 -20.33
CA ASP A 10 6.92 -3.09 -18.88
C ASP A 10 7.61 -1.89 -18.23
N ALA A 11 7.23 -1.56 -16.99
CA ALA A 11 7.79 -0.44 -16.26
C ALA A 11 8.03 -0.77 -14.78
N LEU A 12 9.20 -0.41 -14.26
CA LEU A 12 9.47 -0.39 -12.82
C LEU A 12 9.51 1.08 -12.36
N LEU A 13 8.60 1.43 -11.47
CA LEU A 13 8.48 2.77 -10.90
C LEU A 13 8.87 2.77 -9.44
N VAL A 14 9.89 3.56 -9.09
CA VAL A 14 10.24 3.87 -7.71
C VAL A 14 9.96 5.34 -7.47
N MET A 15 8.97 5.64 -6.61
CA MET A 15 8.46 6.98 -6.41
C MET A 15 7.90 7.14 -4.99
N PRO A 16 8.18 8.21 -4.27
CA PRO A 16 7.75 8.41 -2.88
C PRO A 16 6.23 8.26 -2.69
N THR A 17 5.83 7.87 -1.48
CA THR A 17 4.42 7.86 -1.08
C THR A 17 3.82 9.27 -1.22
N GLY A 18 2.57 9.38 -1.65
CA GLY A 18 1.88 10.64 -1.87
C GLY A 18 2.24 11.36 -3.18
N ALA A 19 3.19 10.85 -3.98
CA ALA A 19 3.60 11.47 -5.24
C ALA A 19 2.75 11.02 -6.46
N GLY A 20 1.65 10.27 -6.25
CA GLY A 20 0.73 9.89 -7.31
C GLY A 20 1.03 8.55 -7.98
N LYS A 21 1.70 7.60 -7.28
CA LYS A 21 1.98 6.25 -7.83
C LYS A 21 0.76 5.58 -8.44
N SER A 22 -0.39 5.65 -7.78
CA SER A 22 -1.62 4.99 -8.26
C SER A 22 -2.07 5.51 -9.62
N LEU A 23 -1.90 6.79 -9.92
CA LEU A 23 -2.22 7.35 -11.22
C LEU A 23 -1.38 6.73 -12.34
N CYS A 24 -0.18 6.23 -12.03
CA CYS A 24 0.72 5.63 -13.02
C CYS A 24 0.25 4.26 -13.54
N TYR A 25 -0.71 3.60 -12.87
CA TYR A 25 -1.40 2.44 -13.42
C TYR A 25 -2.87 2.73 -13.78
N GLN A 26 -3.51 3.68 -13.11
CA GLN A 26 -4.91 4.03 -13.37
C GLN A 26 -5.08 4.66 -14.76
N LEU A 27 -4.30 5.69 -15.07
CA LEU A 27 -4.37 6.37 -16.37
C LEU A 27 -4.05 5.44 -17.55
N PRO A 28 -2.93 4.70 -17.57
CA PRO A 28 -2.68 3.77 -18.67
C PRO A 28 -3.66 2.60 -18.70
N GLY A 29 -4.18 2.16 -17.57
CA GLY A 29 -5.22 1.14 -17.52
C GLY A 29 -6.48 1.56 -18.26
N LEU A 30 -6.96 2.76 -18.03
CA LEU A 30 -8.11 3.34 -18.75
C LEU A 30 -7.81 3.56 -20.23
N ALA A 31 -6.59 4.06 -20.55
CA ALA A 31 -6.20 4.33 -21.93
C ALA A 31 -6.09 3.07 -22.81
N ARG A 32 -5.77 1.92 -22.19
CA ARG A 32 -5.59 0.64 -22.91
C ARG A 32 -6.90 -0.11 -23.17
N ALA A 33 -8.00 0.32 -22.59
CA ALA A 33 -9.31 -0.33 -22.63
C ALA A 33 -9.26 -1.83 -22.20
N GLY A 34 -10.13 -2.21 -21.30
CA GLY A 34 -10.17 -3.54 -20.70
C GLY A 34 -9.82 -3.50 -19.19
N THR A 35 -9.74 -4.65 -18.55
CA THR A 35 -9.56 -4.70 -17.09
C THR A 35 -8.09 -4.56 -16.72
N THR A 36 -7.77 -3.60 -15.86
CA THR A 36 -6.48 -3.54 -15.15
C THR A 36 -6.51 -4.43 -13.92
N LEU A 37 -5.63 -5.42 -13.88
CA LEU A 37 -5.42 -6.27 -12.70
C LEU A 37 -4.42 -5.60 -11.78
N VAL A 38 -4.81 -5.31 -10.54
CA VAL A 38 -3.94 -4.68 -9.53
C VAL A 38 -3.69 -5.67 -8.40
N VAL A 39 -2.44 -6.04 -8.19
CA VAL A 39 -2.02 -6.85 -7.04
C VAL A 39 -1.52 -5.92 -5.95
N SER A 40 -2.17 -5.94 -4.78
CA SER A 40 -1.82 -5.10 -3.63
C SER A 40 -1.85 -5.90 -2.33
N PRO A 41 -0.89 -5.67 -1.40
CA PRO A 41 -0.81 -6.45 -0.16
C PRO A 41 -1.71 -5.93 0.96
N LEU A 42 -2.36 -4.80 0.76
CA LEU A 42 -3.03 -4.05 1.82
C LEU A 42 -4.54 -3.97 1.55
N ILE A 43 -5.32 -4.76 2.29
CA ILE A 43 -6.78 -4.83 2.14
C ILE A 43 -7.41 -3.44 2.34
N ALA A 44 -7.03 -2.70 3.38
CA ALA A 44 -7.57 -1.37 3.66
C ALA A 44 -7.32 -0.39 2.51
N LEU A 45 -6.12 -0.45 1.89
CA LEU A 45 -5.79 0.38 0.75
C LEU A 45 -6.60 -0.01 -0.50
N MET A 46 -6.81 -1.32 -0.73
CA MET A 46 -7.68 -1.79 -1.82
C MET A 46 -9.11 -1.29 -1.65
N GLU A 47 -9.66 -1.35 -0.43
CA GLU A 47 -11.02 -0.85 -0.13
C GLU A 47 -11.14 0.65 -0.44
N ASP A 48 -10.18 1.45 0.02
CA ASP A 48 -10.13 2.90 -0.23
C ASP A 48 -10.01 3.21 -1.74
N GLN A 49 -9.11 2.54 -2.44
CA GLN A 49 -8.91 2.72 -3.89
C GLN A 49 -10.16 2.37 -4.69
N VAL A 50 -10.80 1.23 -4.37
CA VAL A 50 -12.05 0.82 -5.02
C VAL A 50 -13.17 1.82 -4.76
N ALA A 51 -13.32 2.30 -3.52
CA ALA A 51 -14.32 3.31 -3.18
C ALA A 51 -14.10 4.62 -3.95
N LYS A 52 -12.86 5.12 -4.02
CA LYS A 52 -12.49 6.31 -4.79
C LYS A 52 -12.77 6.15 -6.28
N MET A 53 -12.45 5.00 -6.87
CA MET A 53 -12.72 4.72 -8.28
C MET A 53 -14.22 4.67 -8.58
N LYS A 54 -15.01 4.00 -7.73
CA LYS A 54 -16.47 3.97 -7.86
C LYS A 54 -17.10 5.36 -7.77
N ALA A 55 -16.58 6.20 -6.88
CA ALA A 55 -17.03 7.60 -6.77
C ALA A 55 -16.74 8.42 -8.04
N LEU A 56 -15.74 8.03 -8.83
CA LEU A 56 -15.43 8.60 -10.14
C LEU A 56 -16.22 7.93 -11.31
N GLY A 57 -17.16 7.02 -11.01
CA GLY A 57 -17.97 6.32 -12.01
C GLY A 57 -17.26 5.15 -12.70
N LEU A 58 -16.11 4.68 -12.19
CA LEU A 58 -15.37 3.54 -12.74
C LEU A 58 -15.85 2.22 -12.14
N SER A 59 -15.86 1.16 -12.94
CA SER A 59 -16.19 -0.20 -12.52
C SER A 59 -14.96 -0.86 -11.86
N ALA A 60 -14.85 -0.73 -10.53
CA ALA A 60 -13.75 -1.30 -9.76
C ALA A 60 -14.24 -2.30 -8.72
N GLU A 61 -13.56 -3.44 -8.61
CA GLU A 61 -13.85 -4.46 -7.61
C GLU A 61 -12.57 -5.06 -7.01
N ARG A 62 -12.71 -5.82 -5.92
CA ARG A 62 -11.58 -6.44 -5.20
C ARG A 62 -11.91 -7.86 -4.77
N ILE A 63 -10.87 -8.69 -4.62
CA ILE A 63 -10.96 -10.05 -4.09
C ILE A 63 -9.82 -10.28 -3.09
N HIS A 64 -10.16 -10.55 -1.84
CA HIS A 64 -9.24 -10.88 -0.74
C HIS A 64 -9.87 -11.90 0.21
N SER A 65 -9.08 -12.45 1.14
CA SER A 65 -9.51 -13.54 2.05
C SER A 65 -10.65 -13.16 2.98
N GLY A 66 -10.76 -11.89 3.37
CA GLY A 66 -11.83 -11.39 4.26
C GLY A 66 -13.16 -11.10 3.59
N ARG A 67 -13.29 -11.35 2.27
CA ARG A 67 -14.53 -11.09 1.54
C ARG A 67 -15.40 -12.33 1.41
N ASP A 68 -16.73 -12.14 1.44
CA ASP A 68 -17.71 -13.21 1.22
C ASP A 68 -17.48 -13.97 -0.10
N ARG A 69 -17.70 -15.29 -0.08
CA ARG A 69 -17.47 -16.18 -1.23
C ARG A 69 -18.40 -15.89 -2.40
N ALA A 70 -19.69 -15.61 -2.13
CA ALA A 70 -20.66 -15.32 -3.18
C ALA A 70 -20.33 -13.99 -3.87
N ALA A 71 -19.98 -12.96 -3.10
CA ALA A 71 -19.52 -11.68 -3.62
C ALA A 71 -18.24 -11.82 -4.44
N SER A 72 -17.27 -12.61 -3.97
CA SER A 72 -16.03 -12.87 -4.71
C SER A 72 -16.29 -13.63 -6.02
N ARG A 73 -17.22 -14.59 -6.02
CA ARG A 73 -17.63 -15.32 -7.23
C ARG A 73 -18.28 -14.38 -8.26
N GLN A 74 -19.13 -13.47 -7.82
CA GLN A 74 -19.77 -12.48 -8.71
C GLN A 74 -18.70 -11.60 -9.38
N VAL A 75 -17.70 -11.14 -8.63
CA VAL A 75 -16.58 -10.36 -9.19
C VAL A 75 -15.79 -11.14 -10.24
N CYS A 76 -15.56 -12.46 -10.04
CA CYS A 76 -14.95 -13.30 -11.06
C CYS A 76 -15.77 -13.36 -12.35
N LEU A 77 -17.12 -13.46 -12.23
CA LEU A 77 -18.02 -13.45 -13.39
C LEU A 77 -17.97 -12.09 -14.11
N ASP A 78 -17.99 -10.99 -13.37
CA ASP A 78 -17.94 -9.65 -13.94
C ASP A 78 -16.59 -9.38 -14.63
N TYR A 79 -15.48 -9.89 -14.08
CA TYR A 79 -14.17 -9.88 -14.73
C TYR A 79 -14.20 -10.63 -16.07
N LEU A 80 -14.69 -11.88 -16.07
CA LEU A 80 -14.77 -12.70 -17.28
C LEU A 80 -15.69 -12.08 -18.34
N ALA A 81 -16.77 -11.41 -17.91
CA ALA A 81 -17.67 -10.69 -18.79
C ALA A 81 -17.10 -9.34 -19.29
N GLY A 82 -15.93 -8.90 -18.81
CA GLY A 82 -15.31 -7.64 -19.18
C GLY A 82 -16.03 -6.39 -18.69
N LYS A 83 -16.74 -6.51 -17.58
CA LYS A 83 -17.49 -5.39 -16.98
C LYS A 83 -16.68 -4.52 -16.05
N LEU A 84 -15.42 -4.91 -15.74
CA LEU A 84 -14.58 -4.21 -14.79
C LEU A 84 -13.49 -3.41 -15.50
N ASP A 85 -13.31 -2.16 -15.11
CA ASP A 85 -12.14 -1.35 -15.45
C ASP A 85 -10.95 -1.76 -14.59
N PHE A 86 -11.19 -2.05 -13.30
CA PHE A 86 -10.14 -2.44 -12.34
C PHE A 86 -10.57 -3.64 -11.50
N LEU A 87 -9.67 -4.61 -11.38
CA LEU A 87 -9.77 -5.71 -10.44
C LEU A 87 -8.59 -5.71 -9.49
N PHE A 88 -8.82 -5.43 -8.22
CA PHE A 88 -7.82 -5.53 -7.16
C PHE A 88 -7.82 -6.93 -6.57
N ILE A 89 -6.65 -7.52 -6.41
CA ILE A 89 -6.50 -8.82 -5.75
C ILE A 89 -5.41 -8.77 -4.68
N ALA A 90 -5.64 -9.48 -3.59
CA ALA A 90 -4.59 -9.76 -2.63
C ALA A 90 -3.71 -10.91 -3.16
N PRO A 91 -2.37 -10.87 -2.95
CA PRO A 91 -1.43 -11.81 -3.55
C PRO A 91 -1.70 -13.27 -3.17
N GLU A 92 -2.19 -13.55 -1.96
CA GLU A 92 -2.54 -14.90 -1.51
C GLU A 92 -3.66 -15.54 -2.36
N ARG A 93 -4.42 -14.76 -3.10
CA ARG A 93 -5.45 -15.28 -4.03
C ARG A 93 -4.83 -16.10 -5.18
N LEU A 94 -3.60 -15.83 -5.52
CA LEU A 94 -2.87 -16.56 -6.55
C LEU A 94 -2.50 -17.99 -6.13
N SER A 95 -2.59 -18.32 -4.83
CA SER A 95 -2.43 -19.68 -4.29
C SER A 95 -3.73 -20.49 -4.34
N VAL A 96 -4.88 -19.83 -4.56
CA VAL A 96 -6.18 -20.52 -4.55
C VAL A 96 -6.37 -21.31 -5.84
N PRO A 97 -6.57 -22.63 -5.77
CA PRO A 97 -6.75 -23.47 -6.96
C PRO A 97 -7.89 -22.94 -7.86
N GLY A 98 -7.64 -22.90 -9.16
CA GLY A 98 -8.58 -22.43 -10.16
C GLY A 98 -8.67 -20.90 -10.32
N PHE A 99 -8.13 -20.09 -9.39
CA PHE A 99 -8.19 -18.65 -9.49
C PHE A 99 -7.21 -18.07 -10.53
N PRO A 100 -5.92 -18.46 -10.57
CA PRO A 100 -5.02 -18.06 -11.65
C PRO A 100 -5.50 -18.49 -13.04
N GLU A 101 -6.02 -19.70 -13.13
CA GLU A 101 -6.57 -20.25 -14.38
C GLU A 101 -7.83 -19.48 -14.83
N MET A 102 -8.64 -19.00 -13.89
CA MET A 102 -9.76 -18.12 -14.17
C MET A 102 -9.28 -16.77 -14.70
N LEU A 103 -8.26 -16.16 -14.07
CA LEU A 103 -7.69 -14.91 -14.56
C LEU A 103 -7.13 -15.02 -15.98
N ALA A 104 -6.48 -16.14 -16.30
CA ALA A 104 -5.91 -16.38 -17.62
C ALA A 104 -6.94 -16.58 -18.75
N LYS A 105 -8.22 -16.86 -18.42
CA LYS A 105 -9.29 -16.97 -19.42
C LYS A 105 -9.62 -15.64 -20.11
N ARG A 106 -9.22 -14.52 -19.49
CA ARG A 106 -9.36 -13.18 -20.08
C ARG A 106 -8.08 -12.40 -19.78
N THR A 107 -7.30 -12.11 -20.82
CA THR A 107 -6.08 -11.33 -20.67
C THR A 107 -6.41 -9.92 -20.17
N PRO A 108 -5.82 -9.47 -19.04
CA PRO A 108 -5.99 -8.10 -18.59
C PRO A 108 -5.32 -7.11 -19.55
N ALA A 109 -5.80 -5.88 -19.58
CA ALA A 109 -5.19 -4.80 -20.39
C ALA A 109 -3.83 -4.35 -19.82
N LEU A 110 -3.69 -4.50 -18.49
CA LEU A 110 -2.50 -4.11 -17.72
C LEU A 110 -2.45 -4.94 -16.44
N VAL A 111 -1.25 -5.32 -16.00
CA VAL A 111 -1.01 -5.86 -14.65
C VAL A 111 -0.19 -4.85 -13.86
N ALA A 112 -0.75 -4.36 -12.75
CA ALA A 112 -0.07 -3.49 -11.81
C ALA A 112 0.30 -4.27 -10.55
N VAL A 113 1.56 -4.23 -10.15
CA VAL A 113 2.07 -4.83 -8.92
C VAL A 113 2.44 -3.71 -7.97
N ASP A 114 1.54 -3.41 -7.04
CA ASP A 114 1.77 -2.39 -6.02
C ASP A 114 2.61 -2.94 -4.87
N GLU A 115 3.35 -2.07 -4.18
CA GLU A 115 4.35 -2.42 -3.16
C GLU A 115 5.28 -3.56 -3.62
N ALA A 116 5.75 -3.46 -4.86
CA ALA A 116 6.52 -4.51 -5.53
C ALA A 116 7.80 -4.94 -4.79
N HIS A 117 8.31 -4.11 -3.86
CA HIS A 117 9.43 -4.48 -2.98
C HIS A 117 9.14 -5.73 -2.13
N CYS A 118 7.85 -6.04 -1.89
CA CYS A 118 7.43 -7.24 -1.16
C CYS A 118 7.83 -8.56 -1.85
N ILE A 119 8.16 -8.54 -3.15
CA ILE A 119 8.61 -9.72 -3.89
C ILE A 119 10.06 -10.11 -3.54
N SER A 120 10.84 -9.14 -3.09
CA SER A 120 12.28 -9.27 -2.88
C SER A 120 12.63 -9.68 -1.44
N HIS A 121 13.47 -10.70 -1.29
CA HIS A 121 14.07 -11.04 0.01
C HIS A 121 14.98 -9.94 0.56
N TRP A 122 15.44 -9.05 -0.30
CA TRP A 122 16.28 -7.92 0.07
C TRP A 122 15.46 -6.67 0.43
N GLY A 123 14.11 -6.75 0.28
CA GLY A 123 13.18 -5.72 0.69
C GLY A 123 12.92 -5.77 2.19
N HIS A 124 12.41 -4.69 2.74
CA HIS A 124 12.10 -4.58 4.17
C HIS A 124 10.78 -5.28 4.60
N ASP A 125 9.92 -5.63 3.64
CA ASP A 125 8.62 -6.30 3.88
C ASP A 125 8.43 -7.46 2.87
N PHE A 126 9.30 -8.47 2.95
CA PHE A 126 9.20 -9.64 2.09
C PHE A 126 7.93 -10.44 2.36
N ARG A 127 7.19 -10.75 1.29
CA ARG A 127 5.96 -11.58 1.35
C ARG A 127 6.05 -12.75 0.38
N PRO A 128 6.07 -14.00 0.88
CA PRO A 128 6.19 -15.19 0.03
C PRO A 128 5.14 -15.26 -1.09
N ASP A 129 3.90 -14.83 -0.81
CA ASP A 129 2.80 -14.85 -1.78
C ASP A 129 3.07 -13.97 -3.01
N TYR A 130 3.89 -12.91 -2.87
CA TYR A 130 4.30 -12.08 -4.02
C TYR A 130 5.18 -12.84 -5.01
N ARG A 131 5.95 -13.82 -4.56
CA ARG A 131 6.78 -14.65 -5.47
C ARG A 131 5.98 -15.52 -6.42
N LEU A 132 4.74 -15.83 -6.06
CA LEU A 132 3.84 -16.58 -6.95
C LEU A 132 3.56 -15.82 -8.25
N LEU A 133 3.65 -14.48 -8.22
CA LEU A 133 3.48 -13.64 -9.42
C LEU A 133 4.41 -14.06 -10.55
N GLY A 134 5.69 -14.34 -10.27
CA GLY A 134 6.66 -14.74 -11.29
C GLY A 134 6.21 -15.95 -12.11
N GLY A 135 5.62 -16.95 -11.44
CA GLY A 135 5.08 -18.13 -12.11
C GLY A 135 3.72 -17.95 -12.80
N ARG A 136 2.98 -16.88 -12.46
CA ARG A 136 1.63 -16.63 -12.97
C ARG A 136 1.57 -15.58 -14.07
N LEU A 137 2.46 -14.58 -14.05
CA LEU A 137 2.51 -13.53 -15.07
C LEU A 137 2.65 -14.02 -16.51
N PRO A 138 3.41 -15.08 -16.83
CA PRO A 138 3.48 -15.59 -18.19
C PRO A 138 2.11 -15.93 -18.80
N SER A 139 1.16 -16.44 -18.01
CA SER A 139 -0.19 -16.76 -18.48
C SER A 139 -1.08 -15.55 -18.71
N LEU A 140 -0.66 -14.37 -18.24
CA LEU A 140 -1.37 -13.10 -18.40
C LEU A 140 -0.78 -12.23 -19.53
N ARG A 141 0.31 -12.67 -20.16
CA ARG A 141 0.87 -11.99 -21.34
C ARG A 141 -0.10 -12.07 -22.54
N PRO A 142 -0.12 -11.07 -23.43
CA PRO A 142 0.84 -9.96 -23.60
C PRO A 142 0.56 -8.70 -22.75
N ALA A 143 -0.24 -8.78 -21.69
CA ALA A 143 -0.45 -7.64 -20.80
C ALA A 143 0.89 -7.08 -20.32
N PRO A 144 1.16 -5.76 -20.45
CA PRO A 144 2.34 -5.15 -19.83
C PRO A 144 2.24 -5.20 -18.32
N VAL A 145 3.40 -5.19 -17.66
CA VAL A 145 3.50 -5.18 -16.20
C VAL A 145 4.07 -3.86 -15.75
N ILE A 146 3.40 -3.19 -14.83
CA ILE A 146 3.95 -2.08 -14.07
C ILE A 146 4.17 -2.48 -12.62
N ALA A 147 5.41 -2.47 -12.16
CA ALA A 147 5.79 -2.69 -10.77
C ALA A 147 6.03 -1.34 -10.08
N LEU A 148 5.36 -1.09 -8.95
CA LEU A 148 5.40 0.18 -8.25
C LEU A 148 5.83 -0.02 -6.81
N THR A 149 6.72 0.85 -6.32
CA THR A 149 7.09 0.87 -4.90
C THR A 149 7.55 2.27 -4.48
N ALA A 150 7.48 2.56 -3.19
CA ALA A 150 8.04 3.79 -2.63
C ALA A 150 9.55 3.65 -2.35
N THR A 151 10.01 2.44 -2.04
CA THR A 151 11.37 2.18 -1.54
C THR A 151 11.96 0.95 -2.22
N ALA A 152 13.02 1.13 -2.98
CA ALA A 152 13.78 0.03 -3.55
C ALA A 152 15.24 0.44 -3.79
N THR A 153 16.17 -0.23 -3.14
CA THR A 153 17.59 -0.13 -3.48
C THR A 153 17.84 -0.72 -4.87
N PRO A 154 18.95 -0.42 -5.55
CA PRO A 154 19.28 -1.02 -6.85
C PRO A 154 19.15 -2.55 -6.85
N ARG A 155 19.62 -3.21 -5.79
CA ARG A 155 19.50 -4.67 -5.62
C ARG A 155 18.04 -5.16 -5.56
N VAL A 156 17.17 -4.42 -4.86
CA VAL A 156 15.72 -4.72 -4.80
C VAL A 156 15.08 -4.51 -6.16
N GLN A 157 15.45 -3.45 -6.88
CA GLN A 157 14.95 -3.17 -8.23
C GLN A 157 15.30 -4.29 -9.20
N ASP A 158 16.53 -4.80 -9.16
CA ASP A 158 16.99 -5.89 -10.01
C ASP A 158 16.24 -7.19 -9.69
N ASP A 159 16.06 -7.50 -8.40
CA ASP A 159 15.33 -8.70 -7.97
C ASP A 159 13.84 -8.61 -8.35
N VAL A 160 13.19 -7.46 -8.16
CA VAL A 160 11.81 -7.23 -8.60
C VAL A 160 11.66 -7.48 -10.11
N ALA A 161 12.53 -6.90 -10.92
CA ALA A 161 12.49 -7.07 -12.38
C ALA A 161 12.69 -8.54 -12.79
N ALA A 162 13.66 -9.23 -12.16
CA ALA A 162 13.95 -10.63 -12.41
C ALA A 162 12.76 -11.52 -12.02
N GLN A 163 12.20 -11.36 -10.81
CA GLN A 163 11.08 -12.16 -10.31
C GLN A 163 9.80 -12.00 -11.13
N LEU A 164 9.56 -10.79 -11.67
CA LEU A 164 8.39 -10.51 -12.52
C LEU A 164 8.64 -10.78 -14.01
N GLY A 165 9.82 -11.27 -14.40
CA GLY A 165 10.17 -11.55 -15.79
C GLY A 165 10.19 -10.30 -16.68
N MET A 166 10.55 -9.16 -16.13
CA MET A 166 10.56 -7.86 -16.80
C MET A 166 11.93 -7.58 -17.44
N THR A 167 12.27 -8.31 -18.50
CA THR A 167 13.62 -8.30 -19.10
C THR A 167 14.03 -6.95 -19.71
N ASN A 168 13.09 -6.17 -20.23
CA ASN A 168 13.33 -4.88 -20.89
C ASN A 168 12.45 -3.76 -20.30
N ALA A 169 12.20 -3.82 -19.00
CA ALA A 169 11.39 -2.81 -18.34
C ALA A 169 12.05 -1.43 -18.34
N GLY A 170 11.28 -0.41 -18.65
CA GLY A 170 11.68 0.97 -18.40
C GLY A 170 11.78 1.22 -16.89
N ARG A 171 12.94 1.68 -16.40
CA ARG A 171 13.12 2.04 -15.00
C ARG A 171 12.92 3.53 -14.80
N PHE A 172 11.95 3.88 -13.97
CA PHE A 172 11.58 5.25 -13.64
C PHE A 172 11.80 5.46 -12.15
N ILE A 173 12.99 5.98 -11.82
CA ILE A 173 13.44 6.13 -10.45
C ILE A 173 13.40 7.61 -10.09
N HIS A 174 12.49 7.98 -9.18
CA HIS A 174 12.39 9.34 -8.66
C HIS A 174 13.06 9.42 -7.29
N GLY A 175 13.73 10.53 -7.03
CA GLY A 175 14.46 10.74 -5.78
C GLY A 175 13.58 10.64 -4.54
N PHE A 176 14.16 10.14 -3.44
CA PHE A 176 13.44 9.92 -2.17
C PHE A 176 13.35 11.19 -1.32
N ARG A 177 14.11 12.24 -1.66
CA ARG A 177 14.16 13.47 -0.86
C ARG A 177 12.86 14.24 -0.98
N ARG A 178 12.18 14.38 0.14
CA ARG A 178 10.98 15.22 0.29
C ARG A 178 11.41 16.56 0.87
N THR A 179 11.39 17.62 0.06
CA THR A 179 11.85 18.96 0.47
C THR A 179 10.96 19.62 1.53
N ASN A 180 9.73 19.12 1.67
CA ASN A 180 8.76 19.57 2.67
C ASN A 180 8.81 18.77 3.98
N LEU A 181 9.74 17.81 4.13
CA LEU A 181 9.95 17.05 5.35
C LEU A 181 11.34 17.35 5.92
N ALA A 182 11.39 17.83 7.16
CA ALA A 182 12.61 17.92 7.94
C ALA A 182 12.88 16.59 8.65
N VAL A 183 14.14 16.17 8.68
CA VAL A 183 14.59 15.02 9.46
C VAL A 183 15.48 15.56 10.57
N GLU A 184 15.04 15.37 11.81
CA GLU A 184 15.78 15.74 13.02
C GLU A 184 16.21 14.46 13.74
N VAL A 185 17.46 14.38 14.16
CA VAL A 185 17.99 13.24 14.91
C VAL A 185 18.49 13.75 16.27
N ALA A 186 17.88 13.24 17.33
CA ALA A 186 18.28 13.53 18.70
C ALA A 186 18.78 12.25 19.39
N GLU A 187 20.03 12.25 19.85
CA GLU A 187 20.58 11.16 20.64
C GLU A 187 20.08 11.29 22.10
N ALA A 188 19.42 10.25 22.61
CA ALA A 188 18.89 10.26 23.94
C ALA A 188 18.88 8.87 24.59
N PRO A 189 19.29 8.76 25.87
CA PRO A 189 19.13 7.52 26.63
C PRO A 189 17.66 7.18 26.80
N PRO A 190 17.30 5.90 27.00
CA PRO A 190 15.90 5.46 27.10
C PRO A 190 15.07 6.26 28.10
N SER A 191 15.66 6.65 29.24
CA SER A 191 15.02 7.45 30.30
C SER A 191 14.62 8.87 29.87
N ARG A 192 15.23 9.43 28.83
CA ARG A 192 14.95 10.78 28.33
C ARG A 192 13.97 10.80 27.17
N ARG A 193 13.72 9.65 26.50
CA ARG A 193 12.93 9.58 25.25
C ARG A 193 11.51 10.08 25.43
N GLU A 194 10.82 9.68 26.50
CA GLU A 194 9.47 10.14 26.80
C GLU A 194 9.42 11.67 26.97
N GLY A 195 10.38 12.22 27.73
CA GLY A 195 10.47 13.69 27.92
C GLY A 195 10.63 14.44 26.60
N LEU A 196 11.53 13.95 25.73
CA LEU A 196 11.73 14.56 24.39
C LEU A 196 10.47 14.50 23.54
N VAL A 197 9.74 13.38 23.56
CA VAL A 197 8.47 13.29 22.82
C VAL A 197 7.47 14.32 23.36
N LYS A 198 7.36 14.48 24.68
CA LYS A 198 6.50 15.50 25.30
C LYS A 198 6.93 16.91 24.93
N GLU A 199 8.23 17.20 24.93
CA GLU A 199 8.80 18.51 24.52
C GLU A 199 8.45 18.82 23.05
N VAL A 200 8.66 17.87 22.13
CA VAL A 200 8.34 18.05 20.71
C VAL A 200 6.84 18.27 20.51
N LEU A 201 5.99 17.50 21.18
CA LEU A 201 4.54 17.56 21.02
C LEU A 201 3.87 18.71 21.83
N ALA A 202 4.61 19.39 22.69
CA ALA A 202 4.11 20.58 23.39
C ALA A 202 3.76 21.71 22.42
N ASP A 203 4.47 21.83 21.29
CA ASP A 203 4.14 22.76 20.23
C ASP A 203 2.91 22.28 19.43
N PRO A 204 1.78 23.04 19.46
CA PRO A 204 0.60 22.72 18.68
C PRO A 204 0.85 22.63 17.16
N ALA A 205 1.85 23.35 16.64
CA ALA A 205 2.18 23.37 15.23
C ALA A 205 2.78 22.02 14.76
N ARG A 206 3.25 21.17 15.69
CA ARG A 206 3.79 19.84 15.44
C ARG A 206 2.73 18.72 15.51
N ARG A 207 1.46 19.08 15.62
CA ARG A 207 0.32 18.14 15.66
C ARG A 207 -0.62 18.37 14.47
N PRO A 208 -1.30 17.36 13.93
CA PRO A 208 -1.32 15.95 14.34
C PRO A 208 0.01 15.24 14.17
N ALA A 209 0.29 14.25 15.06
CA ALA A 209 1.57 13.53 15.11
C ALA A 209 1.40 12.01 15.18
N ILE A 210 2.39 11.29 14.62
CA ILE A 210 2.51 9.83 14.76
C ILE A 210 3.82 9.53 15.50
N VAL A 211 3.72 8.84 16.63
CA VAL A 211 4.87 8.42 17.43
C VAL A 211 5.06 6.92 17.30
N TYR A 212 6.16 6.48 16.70
CA TYR A 212 6.46 5.06 16.59
C TYR A 212 7.27 4.55 17.78
N THR A 213 6.86 3.39 18.30
CA THR A 213 7.54 2.68 19.37
C THR A 213 7.86 1.25 18.95
N PRO A 214 8.95 0.64 19.45
CA PRO A 214 9.34 -0.71 19.07
C PRO A 214 8.40 -1.80 19.58
N THR A 215 7.68 -1.56 20.69
CA THR A 215 6.84 -2.58 21.32
C THR A 215 5.41 -2.11 21.59
N ARG A 216 4.47 -3.07 21.64
CA ARG A 216 3.05 -2.82 21.99
C ARG A 216 2.91 -2.22 23.40
N LYS A 217 3.73 -2.70 24.35
CA LYS A 217 3.73 -2.23 25.74
C LYS A 217 4.12 -0.75 25.82
N GLU A 218 5.19 -0.36 25.11
CA GLU A 218 5.62 1.04 25.03
C GLU A 218 4.58 1.91 24.34
N ALA A 219 3.95 1.43 23.25
CA ALA A 219 2.90 2.18 22.58
C ALA A 219 1.74 2.51 23.53
N THR A 220 1.26 1.51 24.29
CA THR A 220 0.17 1.70 25.26
C THR A 220 0.59 2.61 26.41
N ALA A 221 1.77 2.40 26.97
CA ALA A 221 2.27 3.19 28.11
C ALA A 221 2.45 4.68 27.71
N LEU A 222 3.14 4.94 26.60
CA LEU A 222 3.39 6.31 26.13
C LEU A 222 2.08 7.02 25.73
N ALA A 223 1.16 6.31 25.07
CA ALA A 223 -0.16 6.88 24.76
C ALA A 223 -0.92 7.28 26.03
N GLY A 224 -0.89 6.44 27.06
CA GLY A 224 -1.50 6.75 28.37
C GLY A 224 -0.88 7.96 29.06
N GLU A 225 0.44 8.12 28.98
CA GLU A 225 1.13 9.29 29.50
C GLU A 225 0.80 10.58 28.73
N LEU A 226 0.79 10.50 27.39
CA LEU A 226 0.43 11.63 26.55
C LEU A 226 -1.05 12.00 26.69
N ALA A 227 -1.93 11.03 26.94
CA ALA A 227 -3.37 11.26 27.11
C ALA A 227 -3.71 12.09 28.33
N LYS A 228 -2.79 12.29 29.27
CA LYS A 228 -2.98 13.19 30.42
C LYS A 228 -3.05 14.69 30.02
N THR A 229 -2.49 15.03 28.88
CA THR A 229 -2.38 16.44 28.42
C THR A 229 -2.78 16.65 26.96
N LEU A 230 -2.85 15.59 26.15
CA LEU A 230 -3.15 15.63 24.73
C LEU A 230 -4.24 14.60 24.39
N HIS A 231 -4.91 14.76 23.25
CA HIS A 231 -5.80 13.71 22.72
C HIS A 231 -4.96 12.61 22.03
N ALA A 232 -4.31 11.76 22.85
CA ALA A 232 -3.43 10.70 22.39
C ALA A 232 -4.10 9.33 22.48
N VAL A 233 -3.83 8.45 21.51
CA VAL A 233 -4.36 7.08 21.44
C VAL A 233 -3.26 6.10 21.05
N ALA A 234 -3.36 4.84 21.51
CA ALA A 234 -2.45 3.77 21.13
C ALA A 234 -2.99 3.00 19.91
N TYR A 235 -2.07 2.49 19.06
CA TYR A 235 -2.41 1.60 17.95
C TYR A 235 -1.36 0.50 17.77
N HIS A 236 -1.77 -0.76 17.86
CA HIS A 236 -0.88 -1.90 17.64
C HIS A 236 -1.64 -3.18 17.30
N ALA A 237 -0.96 -4.17 16.76
CA ALA A 237 -1.55 -5.44 16.31
C ALA A 237 -2.18 -6.29 17.45
N GLY A 238 -1.94 -5.98 18.72
CA GLY A 238 -2.59 -6.64 19.86
C GLY A 238 -4.01 -6.14 20.16
N MET A 239 -4.47 -5.07 19.49
CA MET A 239 -5.83 -4.56 19.62
C MET A 239 -6.80 -5.37 18.76
N THR A 240 -8.10 -5.38 19.12
CA THR A 240 -9.12 -5.97 18.24
C THR A 240 -9.23 -5.19 16.92
N ALA A 241 -9.77 -5.81 15.89
CA ALA A 241 -10.00 -5.12 14.61
C ALA A 241 -10.88 -3.88 14.82
N ARG A 242 -11.96 -4.02 15.57
CA ARG A 242 -12.89 -2.92 15.88
C ARG A 242 -12.21 -1.75 16.59
N ASP A 243 -11.36 -2.03 17.58
CA ASP A 243 -10.63 -0.95 18.29
C ASP A 243 -9.64 -0.24 17.38
N ARG A 244 -8.97 -0.99 16.49
CA ARG A 244 -8.06 -0.41 15.52
C ARG A 244 -8.79 0.51 14.54
N ASP A 245 -9.97 0.09 14.05
CA ASP A 245 -10.78 0.88 13.14
C ASP A 245 -11.28 2.17 13.82
N ASP A 246 -11.73 2.09 15.10
CA ASP A 246 -12.13 3.27 15.87
C ASP A 246 -10.97 4.25 16.09
N VAL A 247 -9.82 3.75 16.52
CA VAL A 247 -8.62 4.57 16.74
C VAL A 247 -8.18 5.25 15.45
N GLN A 248 -8.17 4.52 14.35
CA GLN A 248 -7.84 5.07 13.03
C GLN A 248 -8.83 6.16 12.61
N ALA A 249 -10.13 5.92 12.77
CA ALA A 249 -11.16 6.92 12.46
C ALA A 249 -10.98 8.19 13.31
N ARG A 250 -10.76 8.05 14.61
CA ARG A 250 -10.51 9.19 15.51
C ARG A 250 -9.27 10.00 15.15
N PHE A 251 -8.23 9.35 14.64
CA PHE A 251 -7.05 10.08 14.16
C PHE A 251 -7.31 10.77 12.82
N LEU A 252 -8.00 10.12 11.89
CA LEU A 252 -8.31 10.68 10.57
C LEU A 252 -9.23 11.92 10.67
N ASP A 253 -10.26 11.86 11.53
CA ASP A 253 -11.22 12.95 11.72
C ASP A 253 -10.76 14.05 12.70
N GLY A 254 -9.59 13.88 13.31
CA GLY A 254 -8.97 14.88 14.19
C GLY A 254 -9.42 14.82 15.66
N ARG A 255 -10.25 13.86 16.07
CA ARG A 255 -10.59 13.61 17.48
C ARG A 255 -9.40 13.12 18.30
N ALA A 256 -8.41 12.52 17.65
CA ALA A 256 -7.11 12.24 18.24
C ALA A 256 -6.03 13.06 17.51
N GLU A 257 -5.24 13.79 18.26
CA GLU A 257 -4.14 14.62 17.74
C GLU A 257 -2.83 13.84 17.64
N VAL A 258 -2.67 12.81 18.49
CA VAL A 258 -1.46 12.00 18.56
C VAL A 258 -1.83 10.52 18.53
N ILE A 259 -1.20 9.78 17.65
CA ILE A 259 -1.27 8.34 17.66
C ILE A 259 0.10 7.76 18.01
N VAL A 260 0.15 6.92 19.05
CA VAL A 260 1.36 6.19 19.44
C VAL A 260 1.22 4.76 18.95
N ALA A 261 2.09 4.35 18.05
CA ALA A 261 1.91 3.10 17.31
C ALA A 261 3.18 2.26 17.20
N THR A 262 2.98 0.96 16.98
CA THR A 262 4.02 0.12 16.39
C THR A 262 3.97 0.25 14.86
N ILE A 263 4.90 -0.40 14.14
CA ILE A 263 4.94 -0.44 12.66
C ILE A 263 3.64 -0.99 12.02
N ALA A 264 2.72 -1.52 12.83
CA ALA A 264 1.40 -1.95 12.36
C ALA A 264 0.49 -0.78 11.89
N PHE A 265 0.84 0.46 12.25
CA PHE A 265 0.16 1.67 11.79
C PHE A 265 1.00 2.39 10.72
N GLY A 266 0.38 2.90 9.69
CA GLY A 266 1.06 3.76 8.71
C GLY A 266 0.88 3.32 7.26
N MET A 267 0.85 2.02 6.97
CA MET A 267 0.55 1.56 5.62
C MET A 267 -0.93 1.83 5.27
N GLY A 268 -1.15 2.60 4.20
CA GLY A 268 -2.50 2.94 3.74
C GLY A 268 -3.18 4.09 4.51
N ILE A 269 -2.48 4.81 5.37
CA ILE A 269 -3.01 6.01 6.04
C ILE A 269 -2.84 7.22 5.13
N ASP A 270 -3.96 7.79 4.71
CA ASP A 270 -4.02 9.03 3.91
C ASP A 270 -4.54 10.17 4.79
N LYS A 271 -3.63 10.85 5.50
CA LYS A 271 -3.92 12.02 6.32
C LYS A 271 -2.95 13.15 5.95
N PRO A 272 -3.41 14.13 5.15
CA PRO A 272 -2.53 15.12 4.52
C PRO A 272 -1.92 16.15 5.51
N ASN A 273 -2.47 16.26 6.70
CA ASN A 273 -2.08 17.28 7.67
C ASN A 273 -1.22 16.77 8.84
N VAL A 274 -0.65 15.56 8.77
CA VAL A 274 0.33 15.08 9.76
C VAL A 274 1.56 16.00 9.75
N ARG A 275 2.03 16.41 10.95
CA ARG A 275 3.14 17.38 11.12
C ARG A 275 4.42 16.74 11.68
N THR A 276 4.28 15.70 12.49
CA THR A 276 5.44 15.01 13.10
C THR A 276 5.21 13.51 13.16
#